data_b96bb46e30d091ac66fbd33cafc28c9d
#
_entry.id   b96bb46e30d091ac66fbd33cafc28c9d
#
_cell.length_a   1.000
_cell.length_b   1.000
_cell.length_c   1.000
_cell.angle_alpha   90.00
_cell.angle_beta   90.00
_cell.angle_gamma   90.00
#
_symmetry.space_group_name_H-M   'P 1'
#
loop_
_entity.id
_entity.type
_entity.pdbx_description
1 polymer ?
#
loop_
_entity_poly.entity_id
_entity_poly.type
_entity_poly.pdbx_seq_one_letter_code
_entity_poly.pdbx_strand_id
1 'polypeptide(L)'
;MLIRMCVVSLALSLAFGSASSAQDLKAPGTTHSPKRMADGKQWTTRNLNVDTVPSYCYDNADLNCRQYGRLYTWESAQRGCHSLGDGWRLPTNDEWRQMAKHYGGLLEDSSDSGKATYQALMIGGSSEFNALLGGSRMANGQYERLAAHGFYWTASENGPATAWFYNFGKGGQALNRHSGGQKQMGASVRCVRE
;
A
#
# COMPACT_ATOMS: atom_id res chain seq x y z
N MET A 1 82.28 2.89 37.19
CA MET A 1 81.02 3.52 37.57
C MET A 1 80.37 3.96 36.26
N LEU A 2 79.52 3.10 35.66
CA LEU A 2 78.91 3.31 34.35
C LEU A 2 77.51 3.92 34.55
N ILE A 3 77.28 5.12 34.03
CA ILE A 3 75.99 5.80 34.04
C ILE A 3 75.25 5.35 32.78
N ARG A 4 74.14 4.61 33.01
CA ARG A 4 73.20 4.26 31.89
C ARG A 4 72.23 5.42 31.65
N MET A 5 72.31 6.01 30.46
CA MET A 5 71.33 6.94 29.93
C MET A 5 70.06 6.17 29.50
N CYS A 6 68.94 6.47 30.13
CA CYS A 6 67.63 6.06 29.67
C CYS A 6 67.13 7.00 28.58
N VAL A 7 66.94 6.46 27.35
CA VAL A 7 66.30 7.16 26.28
C VAL A 7 64.77 6.91 26.39
N VAL A 8 64.01 7.95 26.67
CA VAL A 8 62.56 7.88 26.67
C VAL A 8 62.05 8.20 25.25
N SER A 9 61.57 7.18 24.58
CA SER A 9 60.93 7.31 23.26
C SER A 9 59.47 7.77 23.46
N LEU A 10 59.16 8.96 23.04
CA LEU A 10 57.80 9.51 23.00
C LEU A 10 57.12 9.03 21.76
N ALA A 11 56.20 8.06 21.88
CA ALA A 11 55.33 7.60 20.78
C ALA A 11 54.15 8.58 20.62
N LEU A 12 54.14 9.31 19.53
CA LEU A 12 53.06 10.22 19.12
C LEU A 12 51.94 9.38 18.45
N SER A 13 50.87 9.06 19.18
CA SER A 13 49.71 8.35 18.65
C SER A 13 48.82 9.31 17.86
N LEU A 14 48.86 9.22 16.52
CA LEU A 14 47.91 9.89 15.64
C LEU A 14 46.57 9.15 15.71
N ALA A 15 45.62 9.72 16.41
CA ALA A 15 44.22 9.27 16.38
C ALA A 15 43.58 9.68 15.04
N PHE A 16 43.41 8.74 14.12
CA PHE A 16 42.55 8.92 12.96
C PHE A 16 41.09 8.89 13.43
N GLY A 17 40.49 10.05 13.57
CA GLY A 17 39.08 10.21 13.77
C GLY A 17 38.34 9.78 12.49
N SER A 18 37.75 8.59 12.50
CA SER A 18 36.80 8.16 11.48
C SER A 18 35.56 9.04 11.58
N ALA A 19 35.44 10.00 10.67
CA ALA A 19 34.18 10.72 10.43
C ALA A 19 33.17 9.69 9.88
N SER A 20 32.33 9.19 10.77
CA SER A 20 31.12 8.46 10.37
C SER A 20 30.21 9.42 9.64
N SER A 21 30.16 9.33 8.30
CA SER A 21 29.14 10.01 7.52
C SER A 21 27.78 9.48 7.98
N ALA A 22 27.06 10.31 8.72
CA ALA A 22 25.64 10.11 8.94
C ALA A 22 25.00 10.07 7.54
N GLN A 23 24.71 8.86 7.03
CA GLN A 23 23.84 8.70 5.89
C GLN A 23 22.50 9.27 6.32
N ASP A 24 22.13 10.41 5.76
CA ASP A 24 20.77 10.94 5.81
C ASP A 24 19.83 9.80 5.44
N LEU A 25 19.22 9.17 6.45
CA LEU A 25 18.06 8.34 6.30
C LEU A 25 16.94 9.30 5.89
N LYS A 26 16.93 9.64 4.59
CA LYS A 26 15.80 10.30 3.96
C LYS A 26 14.58 9.50 4.39
N ALA A 27 13.75 10.09 5.26
CA ALA A 27 12.45 9.53 5.63
C ALA A 27 11.80 9.01 4.34
N PRO A 28 11.22 7.79 4.32
CA PRO A 28 10.58 7.28 3.13
C PRO A 28 9.51 8.31 2.75
N GLY A 29 9.87 9.14 1.77
CA GLY A 29 8.97 10.16 1.25
C GLY A 29 7.69 9.44 0.85
N THR A 30 6.56 10.07 1.12
CA THR A 30 5.21 9.74 0.66
C THR A 30 5.12 9.78 -0.88
N THR A 31 6.07 9.15 -1.57
CA THR A 31 6.05 9.06 -3.02
C THR A 31 5.06 7.96 -3.37
N HIS A 32 3.84 8.38 -3.66
CA HIS A 32 2.88 7.59 -4.42
C HIS A 32 3.50 7.35 -5.79
N SER A 33 4.34 6.32 -5.91
CA SER A 33 5.01 6.01 -7.17
C SER A 33 3.94 5.59 -8.19
N PRO A 34 3.49 6.49 -9.07
CA PRO A 34 2.47 6.14 -10.05
C PRO A 34 3.10 5.29 -11.15
N LYS A 35 2.33 4.32 -11.64
CA LYS A 35 2.70 3.53 -12.81
C LYS A 35 1.55 3.53 -13.81
N ARG A 36 1.87 3.67 -15.09
CA ARG A 36 0.88 3.43 -16.15
C ARG A 36 0.64 1.94 -16.27
N MET A 37 -0.59 1.54 -15.98
CA MET A 37 -1.02 0.15 -16.03
C MET A 37 -1.52 -0.23 -17.42
N ALA A 38 -1.83 -1.51 -17.62
CA ALA A 38 -2.26 -2.04 -18.92
C ALA A 38 -3.57 -1.43 -19.45
N ASP A 39 -4.40 -0.86 -18.57
CA ASP A 39 -5.60 -0.09 -18.93
C ASP A 39 -5.31 1.31 -19.47
N GLY A 40 -4.02 1.70 -19.56
CA GLY A 40 -3.58 3.01 -20.04
C GLY A 40 -3.59 4.12 -18.99
N LYS A 41 -4.12 3.88 -17.79
CA LYS A 41 -4.21 4.87 -16.70
C LYS A 41 -3.02 4.78 -15.75
N GLN A 42 -2.77 5.88 -15.04
CA GLN A 42 -1.77 5.89 -13.97
C GLN A 42 -2.42 5.49 -12.64
N TRP A 43 -1.89 4.45 -12.01
CA TRP A 43 -2.34 3.95 -10.71
C TRP A 43 -1.22 4.12 -9.67
N THR A 44 -1.60 4.37 -8.42
CA THR A 44 -0.64 4.28 -7.32
C THR A 44 -0.24 2.81 -7.12
N THR A 45 1.05 2.54 -6.94
CA THR A 45 1.60 1.19 -6.72
C THR A 45 1.81 0.86 -5.24
N ARG A 46 1.40 1.78 -4.36
CA ARG A 46 1.33 1.61 -2.91
C ARG A 46 -0.06 1.95 -2.41
N ASN A 47 -0.50 1.30 -1.35
CA ASN A 47 -1.74 1.68 -0.68
C ASN A 47 -1.60 3.10 -0.15
N LEU A 48 -2.67 3.87 -0.27
CA LEU A 48 -2.73 5.23 0.25
C LEU A 48 -2.43 5.24 1.75
N ASN A 49 -1.60 6.20 2.19
CA ASN A 49 -1.22 6.37 3.59
C ASN A 49 -1.24 7.85 4.02
N VAL A 50 -2.21 8.61 3.49
CA VAL A 50 -2.46 10.00 3.88
C VAL A 50 -3.41 10.01 5.06
N ASP A 51 -3.13 10.82 6.07
CA ASP A 51 -4.01 10.93 7.24
C ASP A 51 -5.25 11.78 6.94
N THR A 52 -6.23 11.15 6.31
CA THR A 52 -7.53 11.74 5.97
C THR A 52 -8.60 11.15 6.89
N VAL A 53 -9.21 11.98 7.72
CA VAL A 53 -10.20 11.54 8.72
C VAL A 53 -11.58 11.26 8.08
N PRO A 54 -12.24 10.12 8.40
CA PRO A 54 -11.76 9.03 9.24
C PRO A 54 -10.91 8.02 8.46
N SER A 55 -9.70 7.75 8.95
CA SER A 55 -8.86 6.65 8.46
C SER A 55 -8.10 6.03 9.62
N TYR A 56 -7.71 4.77 9.49
CA TYR A 56 -7.23 3.95 10.59
C TYR A 56 -5.98 3.16 10.20
N CYS A 57 -5.06 2.99 11.13
CA CYS A 57 -4.07 1.92 11.04
C CYS A 57 -4.71 0.61 11.50
N TYR A 58 -4.43 -0.52 10.87
CA TYR A 58 -4.92 -1.81 11.35
C TYR A 58 -4.49 -2.01 12.82
N ASP A 59 -5.41 -2.44 13.68
CA ASP A 59 -5.24 -2.54 15.15
C ASP A 59 -4.75 -1.23 15.83
N ASN A 60 -4.98 -0.08 15.21
CA ASN A 60 -4.48 1.23 15.64
C ASN A 60 -2.95 1.29 15.81
N ALA A 61 -2.21 0.39 15.15
CA ALA A 61 -0.76 0.30 15.22
C ALA A 61 -0.11 1.00 14.01
N ASP A 62 0.71 2.03 14.26
CA ASP A 62 1.41 2.79 13.21
C ASP A 62 2.30 1.92 12.32
N LEU A 63 2.84 0.82 12.85
CA LEU A 63 3.58 -0.16 12.07
C LEU A 63 2.75 -0.73 10.92
N ASN A 64 1.48 -0.99 11.15
CA ASN A 64 0.57 -1.50 10.12
C ASN A 64 0.28 -0.45 9.05
N CYS A 65 0.18 0.83 9.40
CA CYS A 65 0.10 1.89 8.42
C CYS A 65 1.36 2.00 7.55
N ARG A 66 2.54 1.85 8.14
CA ARG A 66 3.81 1.87 7.38
C ARG A 66 3.93 0.68 6.43
N GLN A 67 3.44 -0.49 6.83
CA GLN A 67 3.53 -1.72 6.05
C GLN A 67 2.43 -1.86 5.01
N TYR A 68 1.17 -1.58 5.38
CA TYR A 68 -0.02 -1.88 4.58
C TYR A 68 -0.76 -0.65 4.06
N GLY A 69 -0.38 0.56 4.48
CA GLY A 69 -1.17 1.77 4.28
C GLY A 69 -2.32 1.88 5.28
N ARG A 70 -3.12 2.94 5.17
CA ARG A 70 -4.28 3.16 6.05
C ARG A 70 -5.54 2.49 5.49
N LEU A 71 -6.49 2.23 6.37
CA LEU A 71 -7.84 1.78 6.05
C LEU A 71 -8.78 2.98 6.11
N TYR A 72 -9.50 3.26 5.05
CA TYR A 72 -10.36 4.43 4.88
C TYR A 72 -11.81 4.03 4.82
N THR A 73 -12.71 4.84 5.41
CA THR A 73 -14.11 4.80 5.03
C THR A 73 -14.28 5.24 3.58
N TRP A 74 -15.39 4.91 2.95
CA TRP A 74 -15.58 5.19 1.52
C TRP A 74 -15.45 6.68 1.16
N GLU A 75 -16.02 7.56 1.95
CA GLU A 75 -15.92 9.01 1.74
C GLU A 75 -14.51 9.55 1.98
N SER A 76 -13.83 9.05 3.01
CA SER A 76 -12.45 9.47 3.28
C SER A 76 -11.47 8.93 2.24
N ALA A 77 -11.76 7.78 1.61
CA ALA A 77 -11.01 7.25 0.49
C ALA A 77 -10.99 8.20 -0.70
N GLN A 78 -12.15 8.77 -1.05
CA GLN A 78 -12.27 9.76 -2.12
C GLN A 78 -11.45 11.02 -1.81
N ARG A 79 -11.63 11.60 -0.60
CA ARG A 79 -10.85 12.78 -0.17
C ARG A 79 -9.35 12.49 -0.15
N GLY A 80 -8.97 11.30 0.31
CA GLY A 80 -7.58 10.87 0.36
C GLY A 80 -6.92 10.80 -1.02
N CYS A 81 -7.62 10.29 -2.02
CA CYS A 81 -7.10 10.31 -3.39
C CYS A 81 -7.01 11.74 -3.96
N HIS A 82 -8.01 12.58 -3.76
CA HIS A 82 -7.98 13.97 -4.21
C HIS A 82 -6.82 14.77 -3.57
N SER A 83 -6.42 14.45 -2.34
CA SER A 83 -5.31 15.12 -1.67
C SER A 83 -3.92 14.83 -2.28
N LEU A 84 -3.82 13.88 -3.20
CA LEU A 84 -2.57 13.61 -3.95
C LEU A 84 -2.30 14.64 -5.05
N GLY A 85 -3.24 15.53 -5.33
CA GLY A 85 -3.14 16.59 -6.33
C GLY A 85 -4.00 16.33 -7.56
N ASP A 86 -3.78 17.13 -8.59
CA ASP A 86 -4.63 17.20 -9.78
C ASP A 86 -4.81 15.87 -10.50
N GLY A 87 -6.06 15.57 -10.78
CA GLY A 87 -6.49 14.40 -11.53
C GLY A 87 -6.52 13.09 -10.73
N TRP A 88 -5.98 13.05 -9.52
CA TRP A 88 -6.05 11.85 -8.69
C TRP A 88 -7.43 11.66 -8.08
N ARG A 89 -7.96 10.46 -8.20
CA ARG A 89 -9.27 10.08 -7.68
C ARG A 89 -9.33 8.60 -7.32
N LEU A 90 -10.35 8.22 -6.59
CA LEU A 90 -10.67 6.82 -6.36
C LEU A 90 -11.09 6.17 -7.69
N PRO A 91 -10.60 4.98 -8.06
CA PRO A 91 -10.99 4.31 -9.29
C PRO A 91 -12.43 3.82 -9.22
N THR A 92 -13.14 3.84 -10.35
CA THR A 92 -14.47 3.26 -10.48
C THR A 92 -14.42 1.73 -10.49
N ASN A 93 -15.60 1.09 -10.30
CA ASN A 93 -15.74 -0.35 -10.46
C ASN A 93 -15.33 -0.81 -11.87
N ASP A 94 -15.69 -0.04 -12.91
CA ASP A 94 -15.37 -0.41 -14.29
C ASP A 94 -13.87 -0.30 -14.60
N GLU A 95 -13.18 0.69 -14.03
CA GLU A 95 -11.72 0.79 -14.15
C GLU A 95 -11.00 -0.39 -13.51
N TRP A 96 -11.43 -0.83 -12.33
CA TRP A 96 -10.93 -2.04 -11.73
C TRP A 96 -11.18 -3.28 -12.61
N ARG A 97 -12.39 -3.40 -13.18
CA ARG A 97 -12.71 -4.51 -14.10
C ARG A 97 -11.86 -4.49 -15.36
N GLN A 98 -11.68 -3.31 -15.97
CA GLN A 98 -10.84 -3.18 -17.15
C GLN A 98 -9.40 -3.55 -16.85
N MET A 99 -8.83 -3.06 -15.75
CA MET A 99 -7.48 -3.45 -15.33
C MET A 99 -7.39 -4.97 -15.10
N ALA A 100 -8.34 -5.57 -14.36
CA ALA A 100 -8.36 -7.01 -14.13
C ALA A 100 -8.43 -7.82 -15.43
N LYS A 101 -9.24 -7.37 -16.38
CA LYS A 101 -9.39 -8.04 -17.68
C LYS A 101 -8.07 -8.15 -18.45
N HIS A 102 -7.19 -7.15 -18.38
CA HIS A 102 -5.87 -7.20 -19.01
C HIS A 102 -4.95 -8.27 -18.41
N TYR A 103 -5.21 -8.73 -17.20
CA TYR A 103 -4.40 -9.73 -16.50
C TYR A 103 -5.09 -11.09 -16.34
N GLY A 104 -6.25 -11.30 -16.98
CA GLY A 104 -6.93 -12.60 -17.00
C GLY A 104 -8.37 -12.60 -16.49
N GLY A 105 -8.87 -11.50 -15.93
CA GLY A 105 -10.25 -11.34 -15.45
C GLY A 105 -10.43 -11.59 -13.96
N LEU A 106 -11.67 -11.54 -13.51
CA LEU A 106 -12.09 -11.74 -12.12
C LEU A 106 -12.50 -13.20 -11.87
N LEU A 107 -12.77 -13.53 -10.61
CA LEU A 107 -13.27 -14.87 -10.23
C LEU A 107 -14.50 -15.28 -11.05
N GLU A 108 -15.44 -14.35 -11.26
CA GLU A 108 -16.72 -14.62 -11.92
C GLU A 108 -16.65 -14.63 -13.45
N ASP A 109 -15.60 -14.10 -14.08
CA ASP A 109 -15.53 -13.92 -15.53
C ASP A 109 -14.24 -14.44 -16.20
N SER A 110 -13.48 -15.28 -15.49
CA SER A 110 -12.25 -15.87 -16.01
C SER A 110 -12.26 -17.41 -15.96
N SER A 111 -11.56 -18.04 -16.89
CA SER A 111 -11.46 -19.51 -16.97
C SER A 111 -10.64 -20.14 -15.83
N ASP A 112 -9.77 -19.35 -15.18
CA ASP A 112 -8.89 -19.77 -14.10
C ASP A 112 -9.36 -19.31 -12.71
N SER A 113 -10.57 -18.82 -12.62
CA SER A 113 -11.15 -18.26 -11.38
C SER A 113 -10.37 -17.06 -10.85
N GLY A 114 -9.83 -16.20 -11.74
CA GLY A 114 -9.13 -14.95 -11.37
C GLY A 114 -7.71 -15.15 -10.85
N LYS A 115 -7.13 -16.33 -10.97
CA LYS A 115 -5.78 -16.62 -10.46
C LYS A 115 -4.69 -15.83 -11.18
N ALA A 116 -4.74 -15.75 -12.51
CA ALA A 116 -3.76 -14.99 -13.28
C ALA A 116 -3.76 -13.52 -12.87
N THR A 117 -4.93 -12.92 -12.73
CA THR A 117 -5.06 -11.53 -12.25
C THR A 117 -4.54 -11.36 -10.83
N TYR A 118 -4.90 -12.28 -9.93
CA TYR A 118 -4.37 -12.24 -8.56
C TYR A 118 -2.84 -12.25 -8.56
N GLN A 119 -2.21 -13.20 -9.26
CA GLN A 119 -0.76 -13.32 -9.33
C GLN A 119 -0.10 -12.08 -9.95
N ALA A 120 -0.67 -11.56 -11.03
CA ALA A 120 -0.12 -10.38 -11.70
C ALA A 120 -0.18 -9.11 -10.83
N LEU A 121 -1.26 -8.91 -10.07
CA LEU A 121 -1.48 -7.68 -9.31
C LEU A 121 -0.92 -7.72 -7.88
N MET A 122 -0.62 -8.89 -7.32
CA MET A 122 -0.02 -8.99 -5.98
C MET A 122 1.42 -8.48 -5.95
N ILE A 123 1.92 -8.24 -4.74
CA ILE A 123 3.33 -7.84 -4.53
C ILE A 123 4.27 -8.85 -5.19
N GLY A 124 5.21 -8.34 -5.99
CA GLY A 124 6.14 -9.15 -6.79
C GLY A 124 5.55 -9.71 -8.09
N GLY A 125 4.28 -9.43 -8.40
CA GLY A 125 3.65 -9.82 -9.65
C GLY A 125 4.11 -8.96 -10.84
N SER A 126 3.86 -9.45 -12.05
CA SER A 126 4.34 -8.87 -13.32
C SER A 126 3.83 -7.44 -13.60
N SER A 127 2.70 -7.05 -13.02
CA SER A 127 2.12 -5.71 -13.21
C SER A 127 2.85 -4.63 -12.40
N GLU A 128 3.57 -5.01 -11.33
CA GLU A 128 4.10 -4.11 -10.30
C GLU A 128 3.01 -3.25 -9.59
N PHE A 129 1.77 -3.67 -9.67
CA PHE A 129 0.69 -3.04 -8.91
C PHE A 129 0.90 -3.20 -7.40
N ASN A 130 1.52 -4.31 -6.98
CA ASN A 130 1.92 -4.60 -5.61
C ASN A 130 0.76 -4.51 -4.61
N ALA A 131 -0.35 -5.17 -4.90
CA ALA A 131 -1.46 -5.28 -3.95
C ALA A 131 -0.99 -5.93 -2.64
N LEU A 132 -1.47 -5.40 -1.51
CA LEU A 132 -1.14 -5.86 -0.17
C LEU A 132 -2.39 -6.41 0.52
N LEU A 133 -2.19 -7.37 1.42
CA LEU A 133 -3.27 -7.97 2.21
C LEU A 133 -3.43 -7.25 3.56
N GLY A 134 -3.85 -5.99 3.50
CA GLY A 134 -3.94 -5.10 4.66
C GLY A 134 -5.15 -5.33 5.56
N GLY A 135 -5.98 -6.34 5.28
CA GLY A 135 -7.21 -6.59 6.03
C GLY A 135 -8.26 -5.50 5.84
N SER A 136 -9.19 -5.43 6.77
CA SER A 136 -10.26 -4.41 6.83
C SER A 136 -10.57 -4.02 8.27
N ARG A 137 -11.28 -2.90 8.44
CA ARG A 137 -11.93 -2.49 9.68
C ARG A 137 -13.44 -2.49 9.46
N MET A 138 -14.15 -3.32 10.20
CA MET A 138 -15.60 -3.41 10.13
C MET A 138 -16.28 -2.12 10.63
N ALA A 139 -17.53 -1.88 10.26
CA ALA A 139 -18.28 -0.71 10.72
C ALA A 139 -18.43 -0.63 12.26
N ASN A 140 -18.43 -1.78 12.94
CA ASN A 140 -18.42 -1.87 14.40
C ASN A 140 -17.05 -1.59 15.05
N GLY A 141 -16.01 -1.34 14.25
CA GLY A 141 -14.66 -1.02 14.72
C GLY A 141 -13.71 -2.21 14.82
N GLN A 142 -14.16 -3.44 14.63
CA GLN A 142 -13.30 -4.62 14.65
C GLN A 142 -12.41 -4.71 13.42
N TYR A 143 -11.17 -5.16 13.61
CA TYR A 143 -10.22 -5.40 12.53
C TYR A 143 -10.21 -6.88 12.17
N GLU A 144 -10.13 -7.18 10.87
CA GLU A 144 -10.22 -8.54 10.38
C GLU A 144 -9.25 -8.80 9.20
N ARG A 145 -8.81 -10.06 9.09
CA ARG A 145 -8.19 -10.64 7.89
C ARG A 145 -6.84 -10.03 7.44
N LEU A 146 -6.08 -9.43 8.37
CA LEU A 146 -4.70 -9.00 8.08
C LEU A 146 -3.87 -10.17 7.52
N ALA A 147 -3.04 -9.90 6.54
CA ALA A 147 -2.19 -10.88 5.85
C ALA A 147 -2.93 -12.05 5.16
N ALA A 148 -4.27 -12.06 5.22
CA ALA A 148 -5.12 -13.04 4.54
C ALA A 148 -5.92 -12.43 3.38
N HIS A 149 -6.39 -11.20 3.54
CA HIS A 149 -7.15 -10.48 2.53
C HIS A 149 -6.72 -9.02 2.38
N GLY A 150 -6.85 -8.49 1.16
CA GLY A 150 -6.74 -7.07 0.85
C GLY A 150 -8.06 -6.57 0.26
N PHE A 151 -8.70 -5.63 0.93
CA PHE A 151 -9.96 -5.02 0.48
C PHE A 151 -9.67 -3.63 -0.08
N TYR A 152 -10.21 -3.32 -1.26
CA TYR A 152 -9.91 -2.08 -1.98
C TYR A 152 -11.19 -1.39 -2.43
N TRP A 153 -11.40 -0.16 -1.99
CA TRP A 153 -12.55 0.64 -2.39
C TRP A 153 -12.56 0.99 -3.87
N THR A 154 -13.78 1.10 -4.42
CA THR A 154 -14.04 1.81 -5.68
C THR A 154 -14.86 3.07 -5.43
N ALA A 155 -14.89 3.99 -6.39
CA ALA A 155 -15.76 5.18 -6.35
C ALA A 155 -17.23 4.87 -6.66
N SER A 156 -17.54 3.65 -7.10
CA SER A 156 -18.89 3.27 -7.54
C SER A 156 -19.76 2.87 -6.35
N GLU A 157 -20.86 3.57 -6.18
CA GLU A 157 -21.89 3.21 -5.20
C GLU A 157 -22.73 2.02 -5.67
N ASN A 158 -23.29 1.29 -4.72
CA ASN A 158 -24.30 0.24 -4.96
C ASN A 158 -25.54 0.46 -4.08
N GLY A 159 -25.79 1.69 -3.67
CA GLY A 159 -26.89 2.10 -2.82
C GLY A 159 -26.48 3.17 -1.82
N PRO A 160 -27.42 3.72 -1.06
CA PRO A 160 -27.15 4.86 -0.18
C PRO A 160 -26.08 4.55 0.88
N ALA A 161 -26.04 3.32 1.42
CA ALA A 161 -25.14 2.91 2.48
C ALA A 161 -24.00 2.01 2.02
N THR A 162 -23.96 1.60 0.72
CA THR A 162 -23.00 0.61 0.22
C THR A 162 -22.30 1.07 -1.05
N ALA A 163 -21.07 0.56 -1.24
CA ALA A 163 -20.27 0.80 -2.43
C ALA A 163 -19.57 -0.50 -2.87
N TRP A 164 -19.13 -0.55 -4.12
CA TRP A 164 -18.35 -1.64 -4.66
C TRP A 164 -16.93 -1.62 -4.11
N PHE A 165 -16.41 -2.82 -3.83
CA PHE A 165 -15.01 -3.01 -3.46
C PHE A 165 -14.45 -4.30 -4.09
N TYR A 166 -13.14 -4.38 -4.18
CA TYR A 166 -12.40 -5.55 -4.64
C TYR A 166 -11.69 -6.23 -3.48
N ASN A 167 -11.60 -7.56 -3.56
CA ASN A 167 -10.98 -8.39 -2.53
C ASN A 167 -9.93 -9.32 -3.14
N PHE A 168 -8.70 -9.17 -2.71
CA PHE A 168 -7.63 -10.14 -2.95
C PHE A 168 -7.63 -11.15 -1.80
N GLY A 169 -7.94 -12.43 -2.10
CA GLY A 169 -7.98 -13.51 -1.11
C GLY A 169 -6.81 -14.47 -1.25
N LYS A 170 -5.94 -14.57 -0.23
CA LYS A 170 -4.77 -15.45 -0.25
C LYS A 170 -5.14 -16.92 -0.40
N GLY A 171 -6.18 -17.38 0.31
CA GLY A 171 -6.57 -18.80 0.32
C GLY A 171 -7.03 -19.30 -1.06
N GLY A 172 -7.86 -18.51 -1.75
CA GLY A 172 -8.33 -18.84 -3.11
C GLY A 172 -7.39 -18.35 -4.22
N GLN A 173 -6.42 -17.51 -3.91
CA GLN A 173 -5.58 -16.82 -4.89
C GLN A 173 -6.41 -16.17 -6.01
N ALA A 174 -7.46 -15.46 -5.61
CA ALA A 174 -8.42 -14.87 -6.53
C ALA A 174 -8.65 -13.39 -6.23
N LEU A 175 -8.95 -12.63 -7.29
CA LEU A 175 -9.49 -11.29 -7.19
C LEU A 175 -11.01 -11.36 -7.35
N ASN A 176 -11.72 -10.98 -6.30
CA ASN A 176 -13.18 -10.98 -6.25
C ASN A 176 -13.72 -9.55 -6.24
N ARG A 177 -14.93 -9.38 -6.74
CA ARG A 177 -15.67 -8.12 -6.72
C ARG A 177 -16.93 -8.27 -5.85
N HIS A 178 -17.20 -7.28 -5.04
CA HIS A 178 -18.34 -7.27 -4.10
C HIS A 178 -19.09 -5.95 -4.16
N SER A 179 -20.43 -6.01 -4.15
CA SER A 179 -21.31 -4.84 -4.20
C SER A 179 -21.76 -4.31 -2.83
N GLY A 180 -21.58 -5.09 -1.77
CA GLY A 180 -22.17 -4.83 -0.46
C GLY A 180 -21.25 -4.20 0.58
N GLY A 181 -20.18 -3.51 0.19
CA GLY A 181 -19.29 -2.84 1.13
C GLY A 181 -19.99 -1.71 1.87
N GLN A 182 -20.18 -1.85 3.17
CA GLN A 182 -20.74 -0.76 4.00
C GLN A 182 -19.79 0.44 3.96
N LYS A 183 -20.25 1.62 3.56
CA LYS A 183 -19.42 2.83 3.42
C LYS A 183 -18.67 3.22 4.70
N GLN A 184 -19.13 2.76 5.85
CA GLN A 184 -18.50 2.98 7.17
C GLN A 184 -17.35 2.02 7.45
N MET A 185 -17.19 0.93 6.70
CA MET A 185 -16.05 0.04 6.89
C MET A 185 -14.76 0.70 6.40
N GLY A 186 -13.62 0.29 6.98
CA GLY A 186 -12.30 0.72 6.54
C GLY A 186 -11.68 -0.29 5.58
N ALA A 187 -11.29 0.16 4.38
CA ALA A 187 -10.57 -0.62 3.39
C ALA A 187 -9.37 0.13 2.83
N SER A 188 -8.44 -0.59 2.22
CA SER A 188 -7.30 -0.01 1.51
C SER A 188 -7.73 0.80 0.29
N VAL A 189 -6.86 1.69 -0.16
CA VAL A 189 -7.12 2.58 -1.29
C VAL A 189 -5.96 2.56 -2.28
N ARG A 190 -6.29 2.43 -3.54
CA ARG A 190 -5.45 2.78 -4.70
C ARG A 190 -6.11 3.93 -5.42
N CYS A 191 -5.32 4.89 -5.85
CA CYS A 191 -5.82 6.02 -6.61
C CYS A 191 -5.42 5.90 -8.07
N VAL A 192 -6.22 6.51 -8.94
CA VAL A 192 -6.03 6.49 -10.39
C VAL A 192 -6.12 7.91 -10.95
N ARG A 193 -5.42 8.15 -12.06
CA ARG A 193 -5.62 9.33 -12.94
C ARG A 193 -5.36 8.95 -14.40
N GLU A 194 -5.78 9.82 -15.32
CA GLU A 194 -5.60 9.65 -16.77
C GLU A 194 -4.12 9.68 -17.19
#